data_14a5cb06ee6603b78f4e7185f9aadef8
#
_entry.id   14a5cb06ee6603b78f4e7185f9aadef8
#
_cell.length_a   1.000
_cell.length_b   1.000
_cell.length_c   1.000
_cell.angle_alpha   90.00
_cell.angle_beta   90.00
_cell.angle_gamma   90.00
#
_symmetry.space_group_name_H-M   'P 1'
#
loop_
_entity.id
_entity.type
_entity.pdbx_description
1 polymer ?
#
loop_
_entity_poly.entity_id
_entity_poly.type
_entity_poly.pdbx_seq_one_letter_code
_entity_poly.pdbx_strand_id
1 'polypeptide(L)'
;MQPKAEHIRASYKGSGKLTGKKALISGGDSGIGRAAALHFAREGADVAILYLEEHEDAKETIRLIEKEGRKGLAIAGDVSSSQTCNSAVEKTVKELGGLDILVNNAGVQIVQEDISAISDQEWQKHMDTNINGYFYLVRAALPHLAKGSAIINTSSINAFAGNKALLAYSTTKAAEMGFTRALALQLVSKGIRVNAVAPGPVWTPLQPASWGPVDPQAVADLGKDTPMGRCGDPSELGPAYVYLASNDASFVTGQTLHVNGGMIING
;
A
#
# COMPACT_ATOMS: atom_id res chain seq x y z
N MET A 1 -17.02 -4.67 -8.23
CA MET A 1 -16.49 -3.87 -9.36
C MET A 1 -16.66 -4.63 -10.67
N GLN A 2 -17.04 -3.95 -11.72
CA GLN A 2 -17.06 -4.47 -13.08
C GLN A 2 -16.38 -3.43 -14.00
N PRO A 3 -15.38 -3.81 -14.80
CA PRO A 3 -14.75 -5.14 -14.87
C PRO A 3 -14.03 -5.51 -13.57
N LYS A 4 -13.71 -6.80 -13.39
CA LYS A 4 -12.86 -7.23 -12.26
C LYS A 4 -11.44 -6.69 -12.43
N ALA A 5 -10.84 -6.17 -11.35
CA ALA A 5 -9.47 -5.73 -11.35
C ALA A 5 -8.50 -6.92 -11.54
N GLU A 6 -7.46 -6.74 -12.35
CA GLU A 6 -6.37 -7.68 -12.48
C GLU A 6 -5.33 -7.41 -11.36
N HIS A 7 -5.05 -8.42 -10.52
CA HIS A 7 -4.11 -8.26 -9.41
C HIS A 7 -2.72 -8.83 -9.72
N ILE A 8 -2.63 -9.79 -10.62
CA ILE A 8 -1.36 -10.34 -11.10
C ILE A 8 -1.53 -10.91 -12.50
N ARG A 9 -0.66 -10.53 -13.41
CA ARG A 9 -0.68 -10.99 -14.81
C ARG A 9 -0.19 -12.43 -14.92
N ALA A 10 -0.81 -13.22 -15.79
CA ALA A 10 -0.35 -14.57 -16.10
C ALA A 10 1.06 -14.57 -16.74
N SER A 11 1.41 -13.48 -17.42
CA SER A 11 2.74 -13.27 -18.02
C SER A 11 3.83 -12.93 -17.00
N TYR A 12 3.49 -12.46 -15.79
CA TYR A 12 4.48 -12.19 -14.76
C TYR A 12 5.09 -13.52 -14.27
N LYS A 13 6.38 -13.70 -14.49
CA LYS A 13 7.14 -14.86 -14.03
C LYS A 13 7.99 -14.45 -12.83
N GLY A 14 7.79 -15.12 -11.69
CA GLY A 14 8.64 -14.94 -10.52
C GLY A 14 10.07 -15.40 -10.81
N SER A 15 11.02 -14.71 -10.24
CA SER A 15 12.46 -15.03 -10.34
C SER A 15 13.09 -15.30 -8.98
N GLY A 16 12.27 -15.42 -7.93
CA GLY A 16 12.71 -15.74 -6.58
C GLY A 16 13.36 -14.58 -5.83
N LYS A 17 13.09 -13.33 -6.23
CA LYS A 17 13.69 -12.12 -5.62
C LYS A 17 13.42 -11.96 -4.13
N LEU A 18 12.33 -12.55 -3.64
CA LEU A 18 11.90 -12.47 -2.24
C LEU A 18 11.89 -13.86 -1.56
N THR A 19 12.63 -14.82 -2.11
CA THR A 19 12.70 -16.18 -1.55
C THR A 19 13.08 -16.16 -0.07
N GLY A 20 12.22 -16.77 0.78
CA GLY A 20 12.40 -16.88 2.22
C GLY A 20 12.08 -15.61 3.01
N LYS A 21 11.69 -14.51 2.36
CA LYS A 21 11.26 -13.27 3.02
C LYS A 21 9.87 -13.40 3.63
N LYS A 22 9.61 -12.63 4.68
CA LYS A 22 8.33 -12.52 5.38
C LYS A 22 7.85 -11.09 5.27
N ALA A 23 6.63 -10.91 4.77
CA ALA A 23 6.04 -9.60 4.56
C ALA A 23 4.76 -9.41 5.38
N LEU A 24 4.53 -8.18 5.86
CA LEU A 24 3.25 -7.70 6.37
C LEU A 24 2.77 -6.56 5.48
N ILE A 25 1.52 -6.66 4.99
CA ILE A 25 0.90 -5.67 4.11
C ILE A 25 -0.41 -5.21 4.73
N SER A 26 -0.55 -3.92 5.06
CA SER A 26 -1.82 -3.35 5.48
C SER A 26 -2.71 -3.02 4.27
N GLY A 27 -4.03 -3.29 4.38
CA GLY A 27 -4.95 -3.21 3.24
C GLY A 27 -4.63 -4.24 2.16
N GLY A 28 -4.18 -5.45 2.58
CA GLY A 28 -3.76 -6.51 1.65
C GLY A 28 -4.91 -7.36 1.11
N ASP A 29 -6.13 -7.11 1.55
CA ASP A 29 -7.35 -7.82 1.15
C ASP A 29 -7.78 -7.52 -0.29
N SER A 30 -7.46 -6.35 -0.82
CA SER A 30 -7.95 -5.87 -2.12
C SER A 30 -6.97 -4.94 -2.84
N GLY A 31 -7.31 -4.52 -4.04
CA GLY A 31 -6.62 -3.46 -4.79
C GLY A 31 -5.11 -3.65 -4.90
N ILE A 32 -4.38 -2.56 -4.63
CA ILE A 32 -2.91 -2.51 -4.73
C ILE A 32 -2.26 -3.44 -3.69
N GLY A 33 -2.81 -3.48 -2.45
CA GLY A 33 -2.28 -4.34 -1.39
C GLY A 33 -2.36 -5.82 -1.76
N ARG A 34 -3.49 -6.30 -2.32
CA ARG A 34 -3.61 -7.66 -2.86
C ARG A 34 -2.60 -7.90 -3.98
N ALA A 35 -2.44 -6.95 -4.91
CA ALA A 35 -1.49 -7.11 -5.99
C ALA A 35 -0.04 -7.22 -5.48
N ALA A 36 0.36 -6.40 -4.51
CA ALA A 36 1.66 -6.52 -3.85
C ALA A 36 1.83 -7.89 -3.18
N ALA A 37 0.81 -8.36 -2.45
CA ALA A 37 0.82 -9.66 -1.78
C ALA A 37 1.03 -10.82 -2.75
N LEU A 38 0.33 -10.83 -3.89
CA LEU A 38 0.44 -11.88 -4.90
C LEU A 38 1.78 -11.86 -5.63
N HIS A 39 2.32 -10.68 -5.93
CA HIS A 39 3.64 -10.56 -6.53
C HIS A 39 4.73 -11.00 -5.54
N PHE A 40 4.62 -10.65 -4.25
CA PHE A 40 5.54 -11.12 -3.22
C PHE A 40 5.51 -12.63 -3.07
N ALA A 41 4.32 -13.24 -3.06
CA ALA A 41 4.16 -14.69 -3.00
C ALA A 41 4.80 -15.36 -4.23
N ARG A 42 4.56 -14.85 -5.43
CA ARG A 42 5.18 -15.39 -6.67
C ARG A 42 6.70 -15.22 -6.71
N GLU A 43 7.23 -14.25 -6.01
CA GLU A 43 8.67 -14.06 -5.82
C GLU A 43 9.24 -14.85 -4.63
N GLY A 44 8.43 -15.65 -3.94
CA GLY A 44 8.88 -16.60 -2.92
C GLY A 44 8.76 -16.12 -1.47
N ALA A 45 8.06 -15.02 -1.20
CA ALA A 45 7.81 -14.55 0.16
C ALA A 45 6.57 -15.20 0.79
N ASP A 46 6.60 -15.41 2.11
CA ASP A 46 5.41 -15.65 2.92
C ASP A 46 4.77 -14.30 3.30
N VAL A 47 3.45 -14.20 3.26
CA VAL A 47 2.77 -12.90 3.34
C VAL A 47 1.65 -12.92 4.38
N ALA A 48 1.72 -11.99 5.33
CA ALA A 48 0.61 -11.61 6.18
C ALA A 48 -0.09 -10.38 5.61
N ILE A 49 -1.42 -10.35 5.68
CA ILE A 49 -2.22 -9.17 5.36
C ILE A 49 -2.99 -8.70 6.59
N LEU A 50 -2.98 -7.39 6.85
CA LEU A 50 -3.84 -6.74 7.82
C LEU A 50 -4.95 -6.01 7.06
N TYR A 51 -6.22 -6.28 7.42
CA TYR A 51 -7.39 -5.72 6.75
C TYR A 51 -8.46 -5.35 7.77
N LEU A 52 -9.37 -4.43 7.43
CA LEU A 52 -10.35 -3.93 8.38
C LEU A 52 -11.46 -4.98 8.65
N GLU A 53 -12.34 -5.22 7.68
CA GLU A 53 -13.56 -6.04 7.85
C GLU A 53 -13.97 -6.87 6.63
N GLU A 54 -13.30 -6.72 5.49
CA GLU A 54 -13.62 -7.41 4.23
C GLU A 54 -13.13 -8.87 4.24
N HIS A 55 -13.77 -9.70 5.07
CA HIS A 55 -13.33 -11.08 5.37
C HIS A 55 -13.24 -11.97 4.13
N GLU A 56 -14.21 -11.88 3.21
CA GLU A 56 -14.22 -12.73 2.00
C GLU A 56 -13.11 -12.33 1.04
N ASP A 57 -12.84 -11.04 0.89
CA ASP A 57 -11.73 -10.54 0.09
C ASP A 57 -10.38 -10.96 0.67
N ALA A 58 -10.25 -10.91 1.99
CA ALA A 58 -9.05 -11.37 2.68
C ALA A 58 -8.83 -12.89 2.49
N LYS A 59 -9.88 -13.72 2.63
CA LYS A 59 -9.82 -15.16 2.36
C LYS A 59 -9.37 -15.45 0.94
N GLU A 60 -9.91 -14.72 -0.04
CA GLU A 60 -9.52 -14.87 -1.44
C GLU A 60 -8.04 -14.51 -1.65
N THR A 61 -7.54 -13.43 -1.02
CA THR A 61 -6.12 -13.08 -1.08
C THR A 61 -5.24 -14.19 -0.53
N ILE A 62 -5.59 -14.76 0.63
CA ILE A 62 -4.83 -15.88 1.21
C ILE A 62 -4.85 -17.10 0.30
N ARG A 63 -6.02 -17.50 -0.21
CA ARG A 63 -6.15 -18.61 -1.17
C ARG A 63 -5.24 -18.42 -2.40
N LEU A 64 -5.12 -17.21 -2.90
CA LEU A 64 -4.26 -16.88 -4.04
C LEU A 64 -2.77 -16.94 -3.67
N ILE A 65 -2.37 -16.48 -2.47
CA ILE A 65 -1.01 -16.62 -1.95
C ILE A 65 -0.62 -18.10 -1.82
N GLU A 66 -1.52 -18.93 -1.26
CA GLU A 66 -1.30 -20.37 -1.11
C GLU A 66 -1.18 -21.08 -2.45
N LYS A 67 -1.91 -20.63 -3.48
CA LYS A 67 -1.78 -21.12 -4.85
C LYS A 67 -0.38 -20.88 -5.45
N GLU A 68 0.32 -19.84 -5.01
CA GLU A 68 1.73 -19.59 -5.36
C GLU A 68 2.70 -20.46 -4.53
N GLY A 69 2.19 -21.38 -3.69
CA GLY A 69 2.98 -22.26 -2.83
C GLY A 69 3.60 -21.55 -1.62
N ARG A 70 3.04 -20.43 -1.19
CA ARG A 70 3.55 -19.65 -0.07
C ARG A 70 2.55 -19.63 1.08
N LYS A 71 3.06 -19.36 2.31
CA LYS A 71 2.21 -19.21 3.48
C LYS A 71 1.51 -17.86 3.46
N GLY A 72 0.19 -17.87 3.59
CA GLY A 72 -0.67 -16.70 3.75
C GLY A 72 -1.20 -16.59 5.17
N LEU A 73 -1.31 -15.37 5.71
CA LEU A 73 -1.91 -15.10 7.02
C LEU A 73 -2.83 -13.89 6.94
N ALA A 74 -4.11 -14.06 7.25
CA ALA A 74 -5.06 -12.96 7.35
C ALA A 74 -5.23 -12.50 8.80
N ILE A 75 -5.17 -11.20 9.02
CA ILE A 75 -5.33 -10.55 10.33
C ILE A 75 -6.37 -9.44 10.18
N ALA A 76 -7.53 -9.60 10.81
CA ALA A 76 -8.54 -8.56 10.86
C ALA A 76 -8.20 -7.53 11.94
N GLY A 77 -8.32 -6.24 11.63
CA GLY A 77 -8.12 -5.16 12.58
C GLY A 77 -7.91 -3.80 11.95
N ASP A 78 -8.21 -2.76 12.71
CA ASP A 78 -8.11 -1.36 12.29
C ASP A 78 -6.68 -0.83 12.52
N VAL A 79 -6.03 -0.34 11.47
CA VAL A 79 -4.69 0.26 11.54
C VAL A 79 -4.67 1.56 12.35
N SER A 80 -5.81 2.23 12.55
CA SER A 80 -5.90 3.42 13.39
C SER A 80 -5.68 3.14 14.89
N SER A 81 -5.73 1.85 15.28
CA SER A 81 -5.44 1.38 16.63
C SER A 81 -4.00 0.91 16.78
N SER A 82 -3.23 1.62 17.63
CA SER A 82 -1.86 1.22 17.99
C SER A 82 -1.79 -0.20 18.56
N GLN A 83 -2.78 -0.60 19.37
CA GLN A 83 -2.84 -1.95 19.95
C GLN A 83 -3.03 -3.01 18.85
N THR A 84 -3.92 -2.75 17.89
CA THR A 84 -4.12 -3.63 16.73
C THR A 84 -2.85 -3.79 15.91
N CYS A 85 -2.14 -2.68 15.64
CA CYS A 85 -0.88 -2.72 14.91
C CYS A 85 0.19 -3.56 15.62
N ASN A 86 0.34 -3.40 16.94
CA ASN A 86 1.26 -4.22 17.75
C ASN A 86 0.90 -5.71 17.65
N SER A 87 -0.37 -6.05 17.89
CA SER A 87 -0.83 -7.46 17.82
C SER A 87 -0.68 -8.06 16.42
N ALA A 88 -0.90 -7.28 15.36
CA ALA A 88 -0.73 -7.73 13.99
C ALA A 88 0.73 -8.07 13.66
N VAL A 89 1.66 -7.22 14.09
CA VAL A 89 3.10 -7.46 13.91
C VAL A 89 3.55 -8.68 14.72
N GLU A 90 3.18 -8.77 16.00
CA GLU A 90 3.52 -9.92 16.86
C GLU A 90 2.99 -11.23 16.27
N LYS A 91 1.73 -11.24 15.80
CA LYS A 91 1.13 -12.41 15.17
C LYS A 91 1.86 -12.78 13.87
N THR A 92 2.23 -11.79 13.05
CA THR A 92 3.02 -12.01 11.83
C THR A 92 4.34 -12.67 12.14
N VAL A 93 5.11 -12.10 13.07
CA VAL A 93 6.42 -12.63 13.47
C VAL A 93 6.31 -14.05 14.02
N LYS A 94 5.32 -14.30 14.87
CA LYS A 94 5.08 -15.63 15.45
C LYS A 94 4.73 -16.66 14.39
N GLU A 95 3.79 -16.35 13.51
CA GLU A 95 3.24 -17.31 12.56
C GLU A 95 4.12 -17.51 11.32
N LEU A 96 4.80 -16.46 10.83
CA LEU A 96 5.69 -16.54 9.67
C LEU A 96 7.16 -16.80 10.04
N GLY A 97 7.50 -16.65 11.32
CA GLY A 97 8.88 -16.86 11.82
C GLY A 97 9.81 -15.66 11.60
N GLY A 98 9.26 -14.45 11.45
CA GLY A 98 10.02 -13.20 11.29
C GLY A 98 9.27 -12.15 10.51
N LEU A 99 9.94 -11.01 10.27
CA LEU A 99 9.46 -9.91 9.45
C LEU A 99 10.63 -9.25 8.72
N ASP A 100 10.60 -9.23 7.40
CA ASP A 100 11.62 -8.61 6.54
C ASP A 100 11.09 -7.40 5.79
N ILE A 101 9.79 -7.40 5.45
CA ILE A 101 9.17 -6.39 4.59
C ILE A 101 7.88 -5.90 5.25
N LEU A 102 7.77 -4.58 5.41
CA LEU A 102 6.53 -3.93 5.82
C LEU A 102 6.02 -3.07 4.66
N VAL A 103 4.76 -3.30 4.26
CA VAL A 103 4.06 -2.44 3.29
C VAL A 103 2.91 -1.74 4.00
N ASN A 104 3.04 -0.45 4.18
CA ASN A 104 1.96 0.43 4.62
C ASN A 104 1.14 0.81 3.38
N ASN A 105 -0.08 0.25 3.26
CA ASN A 105 -0.93 0.48 2.10
C ASN A 105 -2.39 0.78 2.48
N ALA A 106 -2.85 0.37 3.65
CA ALA A 106 -4.18 0.74 4.12
C ALA A 106 -4.39 2.25 4.06
N GLY A 107 -5.55 2.67 3.56
CA GLY A 107 -5.86 4.09 3.46
C GLY A 107 -7.34 4.33 3.21
N VAL A 108 -7.80 5.49 3.65
CA VAL A 108 -9.15 6.00 3.42
C VAL A 108 -9.08 7.23 2.53
N GLN A 109 -10.08 7.37 1.66
CA GLN A 109 -10.29 8.51 0.76
C GLN A 109 -11.77 8.89 0.79
N ILE A 110 -12.07 10.12 1.18
CA ILE A 110 -13.42 10.67 1.17
C ILE A 110 -13.41 11.93 0.31
N VAL A 111 -14.37 12.03 -0.60
CA VAL A 111 -14.51 13.15 -1.53
C VAL A 111 -15.30 14.26 -0.85
N GLN A 112 -14.71 15.46 -0.82
CA GLN A 112 -15.35 16.71 -0.35
C GLN A 112 -14.89 17.86 -1.24
N GLU A 113 -15.82 18.53 -1.90
CA GLU A 113 -15.51 19.61 -2.84
C GLU A 113 -15.20 20.95 -2.16
N ASP A 114 -15.64 21.12 -0.90
CA ASP A 114 -15.45 22.33 -0.13
C ASP A 114 -14.81 22.01 1.23
N ILE A 115 -13.81 22.79 1.62
CA ILE A 115 -13.15 22.65 2.92
C ILE A 115 -14.12 22.80 4.10
N SER A 116 -15.15 23.63 3.95
CA SER A 116 -16.16 23.83 5.00
C SER A 116 -17.07 22.62 5.23
N ALA A 117 -17.12 21.68 4.27
CA ALA A 117 -17.86 20.44 4.37
C ALA A 117 -17.05 19.31 5.07
N ILE A 118 -15.75 19.49 5.23
CA ILE A 118 -14.90 18.50 5.92
C ILE A 118 -15.13 18.66 7.43
N SER A 119 -15.74 17.64 8.06
CA SER A 119 -15.90 17.63 9.51
C SER A 119 -14.58 17.29 10.22
N ASP A 120 -14.43 17.69 11.50
CA ASP A 120 -13.28 17.32 12.33
C ASP A 120 -13.12 15.78 12.41
N GLN A 121 -14.23 15.04 12.44
CA GLN A 121 -14.22 13.57 12.47
C GLN A 121 -13.68 12.98 11.17
N GLU A 122 -14.07 13.53 10.02
CA GLU A 122 -13.59 13.08 8.72
C GLU A 122 -12.09 13.38 8.56
N TRP A 123 -11.68 14.58 8.94
CA TRP A 123 -10.27 14.97 8.98
C TRP A 123 -9.47 14.01 9.85
N GLN A 124 -9.92 13.77 11.09
CA GLN A 124 -9.25 12.88 12.03
C GLN A 124 -9.18 11.45 11.50
N LYS A 125 -10.25 10.94 10.88
CA LYS A 125 -10.26 9.62 10.24
C LYS A 125 -9.16 9.46 9.19
N HIS A 126 -8.95 10.49 8.36
CA HIS A 126 -7.84 10.48 7.40
C HIS A 126 -6.48 10.43 8.10
N MET A 127 -6.28 11.25 9.14
CA MET A 127 -5.03 11.26 9.90
C MET A 127 -4.79 9.92 10.61
N ASP A 128 -5.80 9.38 11.26
CA ASP A 128 -5.67 8.13 12.03
C ASP A 128 -5.36 6.92 11.15
N THR A 129 -6.03 6.82 10.00
CA THR A 129 -5.82 5.69 9.09
C THR A 129 -4.54 5.86 8.26
N ASN A 130 -4.38 7.00 7.58
CA ASN A 130 -3.34 7.16 6.55
C ASN A 130 -1.98 7.55 7.15
N ILE A 131 -1.95 8.17 8.35
CA ILE A 131 -0.71 8.64 8.98
C ILE A 131 -0.41 7.88 10.27
N ASN A 132 -1.31 7.91 11.24
CA ASN A 132 -1.08 7.27 12.53
C ASN A 132 -0.93 5.76 12.37
N GLY A 133 -1.71 5.12 11.48
CA GLY A 133 -1.60 3.71 11.16
C GLY A 133 -0.22 3.32 10.64
N TYR A 134 0.35 4.12 9.73
CA TYR A 134 1.71 3.89 9.21
C TYR A 134 2.76 4.01 10.30
N PHE A 135 2.66 5.05 11.13
CA PHE A 135 3.54 5.23 12.26
C PHE A 135 3.44 4.07 13.26
N TYR A 136 2.24 3.61 13.61
CA TYR A 136 2.03 2.52 14.56
C TYR A 136 2.61 1.20 14.04
N LEU A 137 2.38 0.87 12.78
CA LEU A 137 2.91 -0.35 12.16
C LEU A 137 4.45 -0.31 12.08
N VAL A 138 5.04 0.81 11.67
CA VAL A 138 6.50 0.97 11.64
C VAL A 138 7.10 0.82 13.03
N ARG A 139 6.53 1.50 14.03
CA ARG A 139 7.00 1.43 15.41
C ARG A 139 6.94 0.01 15.97
N ALA A 140 5.85 -0.71 15.71
CA ALA A 140 5.67 -2.10 16.12
C ALA A 140 6.65 -3.04 15.37
N ALA A 141 6.86 -2.83 14.08
CA ALA A 141 7.71 -3.68 13.24
C ALA A 141 9.20 -3.50 13.52
N LEU A 142 9.63 -2.28 13.90
CA LEU A 142 11.05 -1.92 13.99
C LEU A 142 11.92 -2.87 14.85
N PRO A 143 11.47 -3.40 16.02
CA PRO A 143 12.23 -4.37 16.79
C PRO A 143 12.50 -5.70 16.06
N HIS A 144 11.73 -6.02 15.04
CA HIS A 144 11.77 -7.27 14.29
C HIS A 144 12.47 -7.15 12.93
N LEU A 145 12.72 -5.91 12.47
CA LEU A 145 13.38 -5.64 11.20
C LEU A 145 14.90 -5.65 11.35
N ALA A 146 15.57 -6.50 10.59
CA ALA A 146 17.03 -6.62 10.58
C ALA A 146 17.64 -5.88 9.38
N LYS A 147 18.97 -5.85 9.31
CA LYS A 147 19.70 -5.36 8.13
C LYS A 147 19.23 -6.09 6.86
N GLY A 148 18.93 -5.33 5.81
CA GLY A 148 18.38 -5.84 4.56
C GLY A 148 16.85 -5.85 4.50
N SER A 149 16.17 -5.43 5.56
CA SER A 149 14.72 -5.23 5.56
C SER A 149 14.31 -4.00 4.76
N ALA A 150 13.05 -3.98 4.34
CA ALA A 150 12.47 -2.89 3.57
C ALA A 150 11.11 -2.44 4.13
N ILE A 151 10.89 -1.13 4.18
CA ILE A 151 9.59 -0.51 4.46
C ILE A 151 9.15 0.21 3.20
N ILE A 152 7.90 -0.01 2.76
CA ILE A 152 7.34 0.60 1.56
C ILE A 152 6.01 1.26 1.93
N ASN A 153 5.92 2.56 1.68
CA ASN A 153 4.72 3.35 1.95
C ASN A 153 3.96 3.59 0.64
N THR A 154 2.65 3.36 0.64
CA THR A 154 1.78 3.66 -0.50
C THR A 154 1.26 5.08 -0.40
N SER A 155 1.90 5.99 -1.10
CA SER A 155 1.47 7.38 -1.23
C SER A 155 0.46 7.55 -2.39
N SER A 156 0.51 8.64 -3.11
CA SER A 156 -0.36 8.95 -4.24
C SER A 156 0.25 10.05 -5.09
N ILE A 157 -0.16 10.12 -6.36
CA ILE A 157 0.06 11.31 -7.18
C ILE A 157 -0.47 12.58 -6.52
N ASN A 158 -1.55 12.47 -5.74
CA ASN A 158 -2.16 13.60 -5.03
C ASN A 158 -1.26 14.19 -3.93
N ALA A 159 -0.21 13.48 -3.51
CA ALA A 159 0.82 14.04 -2.63
C ALA A 159 1.62 15.18 -3.28
N PHE A 160 1.65 15.22 -4.60
CA PHE A 160 2.44 16.14 -5.41
C PHE A 160 1.57 17.12 -6.19
N ALA A 161 0.56 16.63 -6.90
CA ALA A 161 -0.33 17.45 -7.71
C ALA A 161 -1.45 18.12 -6.88
N GLY A 162 -1.81 17.53 -5.73
CA GLY A 162 -3.04 17.87 -5.04
C GLY A 162 -4.29 17.40 -5.79
N ASN A 163 -5.46 17.54 -5.15
CA ASN A 163 -6.75 17.36 -5.80
C ASN A 163 -7.78 18.19 -5.05
N LYS A 164 -8.51 19.08 -5.74
CA LYS A 164 -9.45 20.00 -5.13
C LYS A 164 -10.57 19.33 -4.32
N ALA A 165 -10.99 18.13 -4.75
CA ALA A 165 -12.04 17.36 -4.08
C ALA A 165 -11.51 16.35 -3.06
N LEU A 166 -10.20 16.28 -2.84
CA LEU A 166 -9.53 15.33 -1.95
C LEU A 166 -8.52 16.03 -1.01
N LEU A 167 -8.90 17.16 -0.42
CA LEU A 167 -7.99 17.98 0.39
C LEU A 167 -7.39 17.17 1.55
N ALA A 168 -8.21 16.55 2.38
CA ALA A 168 -7.74 15.78 3.55
C ALA A 168 -6.87 14.59 3.10
N TYR A 169 -7.30 13.84 2.07
CA TYR A 169 -6.54 12.75 1.51
C TYR A 169 -5.18 13.21 0.96
N SER A 170 -5.16 14.26 0.11
CA SER A 170 -3.92 14.80 -0.47
C SER A 170 -2.95 15.24 0.62
N THR A 171 -3.45 15.86 1.68
CA THR A 171 -2.65 16.28 2.85
C THR A 171 -1.98 15.08 3.51
N THR A 172 -2.72 13.98 3.76
CA THR A 172 -2.12 12.79 4.36
C THR A 172 -1.08 12.14 3.42
N LYS A 173 -1.36 12.09 2.12
CA LYS A 173 -0.43 11.52 1.13
C LYS A 173 0.87 12.33 0.99
N ALA A 174 0.78 13.66 1.14
CA ALA A 174 1.97 14.52 1.21
C ALA A 174 2.76 14.31 2.52
N ALA A 175 2.07 14.15 3.65
CA ALA A 175 2.71 13.86 4.94
C ALA A 175 3.46 12.53 4.92
N GLU A 176 2.95 11.50 4.23
CA GLU A 176 3.63 10.21 4.04
C GLU A 176 4.99 10.36 3.34
N MET A 177 5.16 11.38 2.48
CA MET A 177 6.43 11.66 1.82
C MET A 177 7.48 12.18 2.79
N GLY A 178 7.07 13.12 3.67
CA GLY A 178 7.92 13.60 4.76
C GLY A 178 8.32 12.47 5.72
N PHE A 179 7.34 11.63 6.09
CA PHE A 179 7.55 10.46 6.93
C PHE A 179 8.54 9.47 6.29
N THR A 180 8.37 9.14 5.00
CA THR A 180 9.26 8.25 4.25
C THR A 180 10.70 8.74 4.25
N ARG A 181 10.92 10.01 3.91
CA ARG A 181 12.26 10.62 3.82
C ARG A 181 12.96 10.66 5.18
N ALA A 182 12.25 11.15 6.22
CA ALA A 182 12.80 11.23 7.57
C ALA A 182 13.13 9.85 8.15
N LEU A 183 12.23 8.87 7.97
CA LEU A 183 12.43 7.51 8.44
C LEU A 183 13.59 6.81 7.72
N ALA A 184 13.74 7.05 6.41
CA ALA A 184 14.87 6.53 5.64
C ALA A 184 16.21 6.97 6.23
N LEU A 185 16.34 8.27 6.56
CA LEU A 185 17.55 8.81 7.20
C LEU A 185 17.80 8.22 8.59
N GLN A 186 16.75 7.95 9.38
CA GLN A 186 16.89 7.34 10.70
C GLN A 186 17.34 5.87 10.64
N LEU A 187 16.94 5.14 9.60
CA LEU A 187 17.12 3.69 9.53
C LEU A 187 18.26 3.25 8.61
N VAL A 188 18.85 4.13 7.80
CA VAL A 188 19.93 3.80 6.87
C VAL A 188 21.15 3.19 7.59
N SER A 189 21.52 3.69 8.76
CA SER A 189 22.63 3.13 9.55
C SER A 189 22.36 1.71 10.08
N LYS A 190 21.08 1.32 10.18
CA LYS A 190 20.65 -0.04 10.54
C LYS A 190 20.59 -0.96 9.32
N GLY A 191 20.83 -0.43 8.11
CA GLY A 191 20.73 -1.16 6.86
C GLY A 191 19.28 -1.50 6.46
N ILE A 192 18.31 -0.72 6.93
CA ILE A 192 16.88 -0.83 6.58
C ILE A 192 16.55 0.27 5.58
N ARG A 193 15.95 -0.10 4.45
CA ARG A 193 15.54 0.84 3.41
C ARG A 193 14.08 1.25 3.59
N VAL A 194 13.77 2.51 3.32
CA VAL A 194 12.41 3.04 3.39
C VAL A 194 12.13 3.83 2.12
N ASN A 195 11.13 3.42 1.37
CA ASN A 195 10.75 4.06 0.11
C ASN A 195 9.22 4.19 0.00
N ALA A 196 8.76 4.89 -1.00
CA ALA A 196 7.35 5.02 -1.31
C ALA A 196 7.03 4.63 -2.76
N VAL A 197 5.80 4.19 -2.98
CA VAL A 197 5.17 4.14 -4.30
C VAL A 197 4.11 5.22 -4.34
N ALA A 198 4.05 6.00 -5.42
CA ALA A 198 3.02 7.00 -5.66
C ALA A 198 2.20 6.60 -6.90
N PRO A 199 1.09 5.88 -6.70
CA PRO A 199 0.19 5.51 -7.79
C PRO A 199 -0.51 6.73 -8.39
N GLY A 200 -0.80 6.65 -9.69
CA GLY A 200 -1.83 7.44 -10.35
C GLY A 200 -3.23 6.84 -10.13
N PRO A 201 -4.19 7.12 -11.04
CA PRO A 201 -5.49 6.48 -10.99
C PRO A 201 -5.38 4.98 -11.28
N VAL A 202 -5.78 4.15 -10.32
CA VAL A 202 -5.73 2.68 -10.40
C VAL A 202 -7.12 2.10 -10.11
N TRP A 203 -7.53 1.11 -10.90
CA TRP A 203 -8.83 0.47 -10.77
C TRP A 203 -8.88 -0.43 -9.52
N THR A 204 -9.31 0.14 -8.39
CA THR A 204 -9.41 -0.50 -7.07
C THR A 204 -10.76 -0.24 -6.43
N PRO A 205 -11.19 -1.03 -5.43
CA PRO A 205 -12.43 -0.77 -4.68
C PRO A 205 -12.51 0.62 -4.05
N LEU A 206 -11.37 1.25 -3.75
CA LEU A 206 -11.30 2.60 -3.20
C LEU A 206 -12.00 3.63 -4.11
N GLN A 207 -11.91 3.46 -5.44
CA GLN A 207 -12.45 4.43 -6.38
C GLN A 207 -13.99 4.47 -6.36
N PRO A 208 -14.73 3.38 -6.60
CA PRO A 208 -16.17 3.41 -6.49
C PRO A 208 -16.67 3.66 -5.05
N ALA A 209 -15.91 3.28 -4.02
CA ALA A 209 -16.29 3.55 -2.64
C ALA A 209 -16.23 5.03 -2.28
N SER A 210 -15.26 5.79 -2.82
CA SER A 210 -15.08 7.21 -2.51
C SER A 210 -15.82 8.13 -3.49
N TRP A 211 -15.68 7.91 -4.80
CA TRP A 211 -16.27 8.75 -5.83
C TRP A 211 -17.71 8.36 -6.19
N GLY A 212 -18.04 7.05 -6.10
CA GLY A 212 -19.35 6.56 -6.54
C GLY A 212 -20.55 7.26 -5.89
N PRO A 213 -20.54 7.57 -4.59
CA PRO A 213 -21.62 8.30 -3.94
C PRO A 213 -21.76 9.76 -4.38
N VAL A 214 -20.67 10.40 -4.84
CA VAL A 214 -20.61 11.83 -5.17
C VAL A 214 -20.69 12.07 -6.67
N ASP A 215 -19.87 11.36 -7.43
CA ASP A 215 -19.77 11.46 -8.89
C ASP A 215 -19.50 10.08 -9.52
N PRO A 216 -20.55 9.32 -9.87
CA PRO A 216 -20.38 8.03 -10.54
C PRO A 216 -19.69 8.14 -11.90
N GLN A 217 -19.77 9.30 -12.58
CA GLN A 217 -19.12 9.53 -13.86
C GLN A 217 -17.60 9.62 -13.70
N ALA A 218 -17.10 10.20 -12.59
CA ALA A 218 -15.67 10.21 -12.28
C ALA A 218 -15.09 8.80 -12.16
N VAL A 219 -15.87 7.82 -11.67
CA VAL A 219 -15.47 6.42 -11.64
C VAL A 219 -15.40 5.82 -13.04
N ALA A 220 -16.37 6.13 -13.91
CA ALA A 220 -16.40 5.66 -15.30
C ALA A 220 -15.29 6.27 -16.17
N ASP A 221 -14.87 7.48 -15.83
CA ASP A 221 -13.83 8.25 -16.54
C ASP A 221 -12.44 8.10 -15.92
N LEU A 222 -12.30 7.24 -14.92
CA LEU A 222 -11.04 7.08 -14.18
C LEU A 222 -9.86 6.87 -15.12
N GLY A 223 -8.90 7.78 -15.04
CA GLY A 223 -7.62 7.72 -15.76
C GLY A 223 -7.67 8.16 -17.23
N LYS A 224 -8.82 8.60 -17.76
CA LYS A 224 -8.92 9.14 -19.12
C LYS A 224 -8.04 10.37 -19.34
N ASP A 225 -7.75 11.11 -18.27
CA ASP A 225 -6.91 12.31 -18.23
C ASP A 225 -5.42 12.00 -18.11
N THR A 226 -5.04 10.74 -17.89
CA THR A 226 -3.61 10.37 -17.88
C THR A 226 -3.04 10.42 -19.29
N PRO A 227 -1.74 10.69 -19.48
CA PRO A 227 -1.08 10.59 -20.80
C PRO A 227 -1.26 9.22 -21.48
N MET A 228 -1.39 8.14 -20.70
CA MET A 228 -1.70 6.81 -21.25
C MET A 228 -3.18 6.62 -21.60
N GLY A 229 -4.08 7.57 -21.26
CA GLY A 229 -5.50 7.57 -21.60
C GLY A 229 -6.33 6.52 -20.87
N ARG A 230 -5.84 5.95 -19.78
CA ARG A 230 -6.52 4.92 -18.99
C ARG A 230 -6.06 4.90 -17.53
N CYS A 231 -6.85 4.30 -16.67
CA CYS A 231 -6.36 3.90 -15.35
C CYS A 231 -5.41 2.70 -15.45
N GLY A 232 -4.59 2.53 -14.43
CA GLY A 232 -3.78 1.33 -14.23
C GLY A 232 -4.59 0.21 -13.58
N ASP A 233 -4.18 -1.05 -13.81
CA ASP A 233 -4.60 -2.18 -13.01
C ASP A 233 -3.69 -2.37 -11.79
N PRO A 234 -4.17 -2.91 -10.67
CA PRO A 234 -3.35 -3.26 -9.53
C PRO A 234 -2.12 -4.12 -9.91
N SER A 235 -2.27 -5.02 -10.89
CA SER A 235 -1.18 -5.86 -11.41
C SER A 235 0.01 -5.07 -11.98
N GLU A 236 -0.21 -3.81 -12.38
CA GLU A 236 0.85 -2.93 -12.90
C GLU A 236 1.65 -2.26 -11.78
N LEU A 237 1.12 -2.26 -10.55
CA LEU A 237 1.78 -1.71 -9.37
C LEU A 237 2.66 -2.75 -8.65
N GLY A 238 2.22 -4.00 -8.61
CA GLY A 238 2.90 -5.08 -7.89
C GLY A 238 4.41 -5.18 -8.15
N PRO A 239 4.90 -5.11 -9.42
CA PRO A 239 6.33 -5.14 -9.72
C PRO A 239 7.15 -4.02 -9.07
N ALA A 240 6.57 -2.83 -8.89
CA ALA A 240 7.23 -1.71 -8.20
C ALA A 240 7.49 -2.05 -6.71
N TYR A 241 6.52 -2.69 -6.05
CA TYR A 241 6.70 -3.16 -4.67
C TYR A 241 7.76 -4.28 -4.59
N VAL A 242 7.77 -5.22 -5.53
CA VAL A 242 8.83 -6.25 -5.60
C VAL A 242 10.20 -5.62 -5.74
N TYR A 243 10.36 -4.67 -6.67
CA TYR A 243 11.63 -3.95 -6.85
C TYR A 243 12.09 -3.31 -5.55
N LEU A 244 11.23 -2.51 -4.90
CA LEU A 244 11.59 -1.80 -3.67
C LEU A 244 11.84 -2.74 -2.49
N ALA A 245 11.19 -3.90 -2.44
CA ALA A 245 11.38 -4.91 -1.40
C ALA A 245 12.66 -5.72 -1.60
N SER A 246 13.13 -5.88 -2.83
CA SER A 246 14.23 -6.77 -3.20
C SER A 246 15.61 -6.12 -3.11
N ASN A 247 16.65 -6.93 -3.28
CA ASN A 247 18.03 -6.45 -3.37
C ASN A 247 18.32 -5.63 -4.63
N ASP A 248 17.45 -5.68 -5.64
CA ASP A 248 17.58 -4.83 -6.84
C ASP A 248 17.52 -3.34 -6.49
N ALA A 249 16.86 -3.00 -5.36
CA ALA A 249 16.79 -1.65 -4.82
C ALA A 249 17.80 -1.38 -3.69
N SER A 250 18.92 -2.11 -3.62
CA SER A 250 19.90 -2.02 -2.52
C SER A 250 20.52 -0.64 -2.32
N PHE A 251 20.54 0.20 -3.37
CA PHE A 251 21.02 1.58 -3.32
C PHE A 251 19.89 2.62 -3.38
N VAL A 252 18.63 2.20 -3.08
CA VAL A 252 17.44 3.05 -3.14
C VAL A 252 16.83 3.16 -1.75
N THR A 253 16.87 4.35 -1.14
CA THR A 253 16.20 4.67 0.12
C THR A 253 15.79 6.14 0.15
N GLY A 254 14.67 6.46 0.78
CA GLY A 254 14.08 7.79 0.83
C GLY A 254 13.45 8.26 -0.50
N GLN A 255 13.27 7.35 -1.46
CA GLN A 255 12.79 7.66 -2.80
C GLN A 255 11.31 7.32 -2.98
N THR A 256 10.72 7.93 -4.00
CA THR A 256 9.34 7.65 -4.42
C THR A 256 9.34 7.15 -5.86
N LEU A 257 8.74 6.00 -6.08
CA LEU A 257 8.53 5.44 -7.41
C LEU A 257 7.12 5.78 -7.90
N HIS A 258 7.04 6.57 -8.96
CA HIS A 258 5.78 6.99 -9.57
C HIS A 258 5.30 5.96 -10.59
N VAL A 259 4.13 5.36 -10.35
CA VAL A 259 3.45 4.43 -11.26
C VAL A 259 2.09 5.03 -11.57
N ASN A 260 2.03 5.98 -12.52
CA ASN A 260 0.94 6.94 -12.62
C ASN A 260 0.44 7.22 -14.05
N GLY A 261 0.76 6.37 -15.02
CA GLY A 261 0.26 6.54 -16.40
C GLY A 261 0.87 7.73 -17.16
N GLY A 262 2.05 8.20 -16.74
CA GLY A 262 2.80 9.27 -17.43
C GLY A 262 2.48 10.68 -16.91
N MET A 263 1.70 10.82 -15.83
CA MET A 263 1.48 12.12 -15.19
C MET A 263 2.82 12.63 -14.65
N ILE A 264 3.30 13.75 -15.18
CA ILE A 264 4.59 14.34 -14.80
C ILE A 264 4.45 15.05 -13.46
N ILE A 265 5.37 14.78 -12.57
CA ILE A 265 5.43 15.36 -11.24
C ILE A 265 6.87 15.77 -10.95
N ASN A 266 7.04 17.03 -10.61
CA ASN A 266 8.31 17.57 -10.12
C ASN A 266 8.27 17.53 -8.58
N GLY A 267 9.03 16.62 -7.97
CA GLY A 267 9.01 16.50 -6.51
C GLY A 267 10.30 16.01 -5.92
#